data_f63e3b19c0de503dc351e3198f8eeb3a
#
_entry.id   f63e3b19c0de503dc351e3198f8eeb3a
#
_cell.length_a   1.000
_cell.length_b   1.000
_cell.length_c   1.000
_cell.angle_alpha   90.00
_cell.angle_beta   90.00
_cell.angle_gamma   90.00
#
_symmetry.space_group_name_H-M   'P 1'
#
loop_
_entity.id
_entity.type
_entity.pdbx_description
1 polymer ?
#
loop_
_entity_poly.entity_id
_entity_poly.type
_entity_poly.pdbx_seq_one_letter_code
_entity_poly.pdbx_strand_id
1 'polypeptide(L)'
;MQAVSLPACSRLPLRYSLAPLLEALQRIPAEAWQGHFNSGYYQGDWSGVALIAAEDAPLPLAPGHGAPRRSAWWQGDAVWHELLAGFGDALRSARLLRLGPGSRIHEHCDHDLGLPGSDLRLHIPLLSPPGVEFLLDGLQVPMQPGECWFLDLSRPHRVSNASRLPRIHLVLDCLPQAWLLQAIAQGQASTPAPQASTAVQAFERLRGHIERDAGLAQRLRVLTDTEAFIAATLRMGQDLGLEFSAAEVRAAMRQGKGDWSGQWRAR
;
A
#
# COMPACT_ATOMS: atom_id res chain seq x y z
N MET A 1 -26.79 -17.36 -3.33
CA MET A 1 -25.34 -17.33 -3.57
C MET A 1 -24.69 -16.84 -2.27
N GLN A 2 -23.86 -17.66 -1.65
CA GLN A 2 -23.05 -17.18 -0.51
C GLN A 2 -22.13 -16.07 -1.03
N ALA A 3 -22.09 -14.96 -0.31
CA ALA A 3 -21.13 -13.89 -0.61
C ALA A 3 -19.73 -14.49 -0.47
N VAL A 4 -18.98 -14.52 -1.56
CA VAL A 4 -17.56 -14.93 -1.54
C VAL A 4 -16.82 -13.87 -0.73
N SER A 5 -16.36 -14.24 0.46
CA SER A 5 -15.49 -13.34 1.25
C SER A 5 -14.15 -13.21 0.53
N LEU A 6 -13.84 -12.00 0.07
CA LEU A 6 -12.55 -11.71 -0.54
C LEU A 6 -11.44 -11.64 0.52
N PRO A 7 -10.21 -12.05 0.20
CA PRO A 7 -9.07 -11.90 1.09
C PRO A 7 -8.68 -10.42 1.24
N ALA A 8 -7.92 -10.08 2.29
CA ALA A 8 -7.35 -8.75 2.42
C ALA A 8 -6.43 -8.40 1.23
N CYS A 9 -5.64 -9.36 0.77
CA CYS A 9 -4.84 -9.24 -0.45
C CYS A 9 -4.66 -10.60 -1.13
N SER A 10 -4.39 -10.59 -2.43
CA SER A 10 -4.07 -11.79 -3.20
C SER A 10 -3.16 -11.45 -4.38
N ARG A 11 -2.10 -12.23 -4.57
CA ARG A 11 -1.25 -12.15 -5.77
C ARG A 11 -1.86 -13.02 -6.86
N LEU A 12 -2.40 -12.37 -7.88
CA LEU A 12 -3.01 -13.05 -9.01
C LEU A 12 -1.94 -13.84 -9.82
N PRO A 13 -2.35 -14.92 -10.53
CA PRO A 13 -1.45 -15.68 -11.40
C PRO A 13 -1.16 -14.94 -12.73
N LEU A 14 -0.90 -13.63 -12.63
CA LEU A 14 -0.61 -12.72 -13.74
C LEU A 14 0.75 -12.06 -13.50
N ARG A 15 1.62 -12.13 -14.50
CA ARG A 15 2.93 -11.48 -14.49
C ARG A 15 3.17 -10.73 -15.79
N TYR A 16 3.79 -9.57 -15.66
CA TYR A 16 4.07 -8.67 -16.77
C TYR A 16 5.58 -8.43 -16.90
N SER A 17 6.06 -8.43 -18.15
CA SER A 17 7.43 -8.04 -18.46
C SER A 17 7.62 -6.55 -18.17
N LEU A 18 8.61 -6.22 -17.35
CA LEU A 18 8.85 -4.84 -16.93
C LEU A 18 9.49 -3.98 -18.00
N ALA A 19 10.40 -4.53 -18.82
CA ALA A 19 11.17 -3.71 -19.77
C ALA A 19 10.26 -2.88 -20.71
N PRO A 20 9.28 -3.46 -21.44
CA PRO A 20 8.40 -2.68 -22.28
C PRO A 20 7.52 -1.70 -21.50
N LEU A 21 7.09 -2.04 -20.28
CA LEU A 21 6.29 -1.16 -19.43
C LEU A 21 7.07 0.06 -18.94
N LEU A 22 8.34 -0.12 -18.59
CA LEU A 22 9.22 0.97 -18.18
C LEU A 22 9.57 1.89 -19.36
N GLU A 23 9.76 1.34 -20.56
CA GLU A 23 9.93 2.14 -21.78
C GLU A 23 8.66 2.94 -22.10
N ALA A 24 7.48 2.32 -21.99
CA ALA A 24 6.21 3.02 -22.17
C ALA A 24 6.01 4.13 -21.12
N LEU A 25 6.40 3.87 -19.88
CA LEU A 25 6.36 4.86 -18.80
C LEU A 25 7.26 6.07 -19.08
N GLN A 26 8.44 5.88 -19.68
CA GLN A 26 9.36 6.96 -20.05
C GLN A 26 8.82 7.85 -21.17
N ARG A 27 7.91 7.33 -22.00
CA ARG A 27 7.26 8.12 -23.07
C ARG A 27 6.13 9.04 -22.56
N ILE A 28 5.71 8.87 -21.30
CA ILE A 28 4.71 9.76 -20.71
C ILE A 28 5.37 11.08 -20.33
N PRO A 29 4.94 12.20 -20.90
CA PRO A 29 5.58 13.49 -20.66
C PRO A 29 5.26 14.02 -19.26
N ALA A 30 6.11 14.91 -18.76
CA ALA A 30 6.00 15.43 -17.40
C ALA A 30 4.65 16.14 -17.13
N GLU A 31 4.12 16.84 -18.12
CA GLU A 31 2.84 17.56 -18.04
C GLU A 31 1.60 16.65 -17.94
N ALA A 32 1.74 15.35 -18.24
CA ALA A 32 0.66 14.38 -18.05
C ALA A 32 0.42 14.05 -16.56
N TRP A 33 1.44 14.22 -15.73
CA TRP A 33 1.39 13.91 -14.31
C TRP A 33 0.67 15.02 -13.54
N GLN A 34 -0.48 14.69 -12.98
CA GLN A 34 -1.30 15.61 -12.20
C GLN A 34 -1.24 15.25 -10.74
N GLY A 35 -1.21 16.25 -9.85
CA GLY A 35 -1.29 16.05 -8.41
C GLY A 35 -2.58 15.31 -8.05
N HIS A 36 -2.51 14.38 -7.09
CA HIS A 36 -3.69 13.66 -6.64
C HIS A 36 -4.66 14.62 -5.96
N PHE A 37 -5.96 14.49 -6.27
CA PHE A 37 -7.01 15.43 -5.82
C PHE A 37 -7.21 15.44 -4.30
N ASN A 38 -6.91 14.33 -3.62
CA ASN A 38 -7.05 14.18 -2.15
C ASN A 38 -5.82 14.72 -1.40
N SER A 39 -5.58 16.04 -1.47
CA SER A 39 -4.39 16.67 -0.90
C SER A 39 -4.28 16.52 0.64
N GLY A 40 -5.39 16.28 1.35
CA GLY A 40 -5.39 16.01 2.80
C GLY A 40 -4.89 14.61 3.20
N TYR A 41 -4.79 13.69 2.25
CA TYR A 41 -4.41 12.30 2.53
C TYR A 41 -2.92 12.01 2.36
N TYR A 42 -2.10 12.98 1.94
CA TYR A 42 -0.68 12.72 1.71
C TYR A 42 0.21 13.91 2.08
N GLN A 43 1.48 13.60 2.22
CA GLN A 43 2.57 14.57 2.37
C GLN A 43 3.63 14.30 1.30
N GLY A 44 4.11 15.35 0.64
CA GLY A 44 5.09 15.24 -0.44
C GLY A 44 4.44 15.20 -1.82
N ASP A 45 4.96 14.40 -2.76
CA ASP A 45 4.47 14.25 -4.13
C ASP A 45 3.67 12.95 -4.28
N TRP A 46 2.36 13.10 -4.46
CA TRP A 46 1.48 12.04 -4.93
C TRP A 46 0.78 12.52 -6.18
N SER A 47 1.12 11.95 -7.31
CA SER A 47 0.64 12.35 -8.63
C SER A 47 0.26 11.13 -9.47
N GLY A 48 -0.47 11.35 -10.56
CA GLY A 48 -0.87 10.27 -11.43
C GLY A 48 -1.17 10.70 -12.85
N VAL A 49 -1.32 9.69 -13.71
CA VAL A 49 -1.77 9.82 -15.11
C VAL A 49 -2.91 8.83 -15.31
N ALA A 50 -4.06 9.32 -15.71
CA ALA A 50 -5.17 8.45 -16.13
C ALA A 50 -4.89 7.95 -17.55
N LEU A 51 -4.73 6.63 -17.71
CA LEU A 51 -4.73 5.98 -19.04
C LEU A 51 -6.17 5.74 -19.51
N ILE A 52 -7.00 5.26 -18.58
CA ILE A 52 -8.44 5.08 -18.75
C ILE A 52 -9.11 5.68 -17.52
N ALA A 53 -10.14 6.48 -17.71
CA ALA A 53 -10.99 7.01 -16.65
C ALA A 53 -12.46 6.66 -16.94
N ALA A 54 -13.28 6.57 -15.90
CA ALA A 54 -14.73 6.45 -16.08
C ALA A 54 -15.29 7.75 -16.67
N GLU A 55 -16.30 7.65 -17.53
CA GLU A 55 -16.88 8.79 -18.23
C GLU A 55 -17.48 9.83 -17.28
N ASP A 56 -18.03 9.39 -16.17
CA ASP A 56 -18.64 10.20 -15.12
C ASP A 56 -17.67 10.60 -14.00
N ALA A 57 -16.39 10.25 -14.10
CA ALA A 57 -15.40 10.63 -13.10
C ALA A 57 -15.27 12.17 -13.05
N PRO A 58 -15.41 12.79 -11.86
CA PRO A 58 -15.35 14.25 -11.71
C PRO A 58 -13.98 14.83 -12.04
N LEU A 59 -12.93 14.02 -11.90
CA LEU A 59 -11.53 14.33 -12.22
C LEU A 59 -10.86 13.09 -12.81
N PRO A 60 -9.80 13.24 -13.64
CA PRO A 60 -9.17 12.10 -14.33
C PRO A 60 -8.65 11.00 -13.40
N LEU A 61 -8.24 11.35 -12.17
CA LEU A 61 -7.73 10.41 -11.17
C LEU A 61 -8.79 9.95 -10.16
N ALA A 62 -9.98 10.52 -10.18
CA ALA A 62 -11.07 10.16 -9.28
C ALA A 62 -11.77 8.88 -9.75
N PRO A 63 -12.39 8.12 -8.83
CA PRO A 63 -13.26 7.02 -9.19
C PRO A 63 -14.51 7.52 -9.94
N GLY A 64 -15.12 6.63 -10.72
CA GLY A 64 -16.39 6.83 -11.41
C GLY A 64 -17.00 5.49 -11.78
N HIS A 65 -18.28 5.48 -12.17
CA HIS A 65 -19.06 4.29 -12.50
C HIS A 65 -19.46 4.20 -13.96
N GLY A 66 -19.24 5.27 -14.73
CA GLY A 66 -19.55 5.35 -16.15
C GLY A 66 -18.68 4.43 -17.03
N ALA A 67 -18.95 4.49 -18.34
CA ALA A 67 -18.18 3.72 -19.32
C ALA A 67 -16.69 4.13 -19.31
N PRO A 68 -15.75 3.18 -19.55
CA PRO A 68 -14.33 3.50 -19.61
C PRO A 68 -13.98 4.36 -20.82
N ARG A 69 -13.32 5.50 -20.60
CA ARG A 69 -12.80 6.39 -21.64
C ARG A 69 -11.27 6.37 -21.64
N ARG A 70 -10.70 6.16 -22.81
CA ARG A 70 -9.27 6.26 -23.05
C ARG A 70 -8.82 7.70 -23.08
N SER A 71 -7.72 8.01 -22.41
CA SER A 71 -7.06 9.30 -22.48
C SER A 71 -6.17 9.44 -23.73
N ALA A 72 -5.67 10.64 -23.98
CA ALA A 72 -4.67 10.87 -25.04
C ALA A 72 -3.36 10.08 -24.78
N TRP A 73 -3.02 9.85 -23.53
CA TRP A 73 -1.83 9.10 -23.12
C TRP A 73 -1.91 7.59 -23.40
N TRP A 74 -3.13 7.06 -23.47
CA TRP A 74 -3.38 5.69 -23.90
C TRP A 74 -3.23 5.50 -25.41
N GLN A 75 -3.67 6.47 -26.23
CA GLN A 75 -3.92 6.28 -27.67
C GLN A 75 -2.68 6.01 -28.50
N GLY A 76 -1.48 6.26 -27.98
CA GLY A 76 -0.24 6.13 -28.71
C GLY A 76 0.61 4.91 -28.36
N ASP A 77 0.24 4.10 -27.36
CA ASP A 77 1.15 3.07 -26.86
C ASP A 77 0.56 1.65 -26.87
N ALA A 78 1.10 0.81 -27.76
CA ALA A 78 0.69 -0.60 -27.90
C ALA A 78 0.90 -1.42 -26.62
N VAL A 79 1.88 -1.07 -25.80
CA VAL A 79 2.20 -1.78 -24.55
C VAL A 79 1.07 -1.69 -23.54
N TRP A 80 0.51 -0.47 -23.35
CA TRP A 80 -0.67 -0.31 -22.48
C TRP A 80 -1.88 -1.03 -23.04
N HIS A 81 -2.03 -1.02 -24.38
CA HIS A 81 -3.13 -1.72 -25.05
C HIS A 81 -3.05 -3.23 -24.79
N GLU A 82 -1.91 -3.84 -24.99
CA GLU A 82 -1.69 -5.28 -24.81
C GLU A 82 -1.95 -5.70 -23.36
N LEU A 83 -1.37 -4.98 -22.39
CA LEU A 83 -1.55 -5.28 -20.97
C LEU A 83 -3.03 -5.20 -20.56
N LEU A 84 -3.70 -4.10 -20.89
CA LEU A 84 -5.05 -3.81 -20.41
C LEU A 84 -6.12 -4.58 -21.17
N ALA A 85 -5.83 -5.06 -22.40
CA ALA A 85 -6.73 -5.94 -23.15
C ALA A 85 -7.02 -7.26 -22.40
N GLY A 86 -6.07 -7.73 -21.58
CA GLY A 86 -6.26 -8.92 -20.73
C GLY A 86 -7.39 -8.78 -19.70
N PHE A 87 -7.80 -7.55 -19.36
CA PHE A 87 -8.91 -7.30 -18.42
C PHE A 87 -10.26 -7.13 -19.10
N GLY A 88 -10.29 -6.93 -20.44
CA GLY A 88 -11.50 -6.86 -21.26
C GLY A 88 -12.58 -5.95 -20.66
N ASP A 89 -13.82 -6.44 -20.64
CA ASP A 89 -14.99 -5.70 -20.13
C ASP A 89 -15.01 -5.55 -18.59
N ALA A 90 -14.08 -6.19 -17.87
CA ALA A 90 -13.95 -5.96 -16.45
C ALA A 90 -13.32 -4.59 -16.15
N LEU A 91 -12.49 -4.06 -17.05
CA LEU A 91 -11.73 -2.83 -16.81
C LEU A 91 -12.62 -1.59 -16.81
N ARG A 92 -12.64 -0.85 -15.70
CA ARG A 92 -13.33 0.43 -15.55
C ARG A 92 -12.38 1.61 -15.64
N SER A 93 -11.25 1.54 -14.93
CA SER A 93 -10.23 2.58 -14.96
C SER A 93 -8.82 2.01 -14.90
N ALA A 94 -7.84 2.76 -15.43
CA ALA A 94 -6.42 2.44 -15.36
C ALA A 94 -5.63 3.72 -15.12
N ARG A 95 -4.87 3.77 -14.01
CA ARG A 95 -4.13 4.97 -13.61
C ARG A 95 -2.69 4.59 -13.23
N LEU A 96 -1.74 5.34 -13.73
CA LEU A 96 -0.39 5.33 -13.19
C LEU A 96 -0.37 6.24 -11.98
N LEU A 97 -0.04 5.71 -10.81
CA LEU A 97 0.07 6.47 -9.57
C LEU A 97 1.54 6.48 -9.11
N ARG A 98 2.07 7.69 -8.94
CA ARG A 98 3.43 7.97 -8.51
C ARG A 98 3.45 8.55 -7.11
N LEU A 99 4.27 7.97 -6.23
CA LEU A 99 4.62 8.52 -4.93
C LEU A 99 6.11 8.89 -4.95
N GLY A 100 6.40 10.17 -4.85
CA GLY A 100 7.77 10.71 -4.93
C GLY A 100 8.66 10.30 -3.76
N PRO A 101 9.99 10.56 -3.86
CA PRO A 101 10.92 10.32 -2.77
C PRO A 101 10.51 11.04 -1.48
N GLY A 102 10.63 10.38 -0.33
CA GLY A 102 10.29 10.93 0.98
C GLY A 102 8.80 11.18 1.22
N SER A 103 7.94 10.85 0.26
CA SER A 103 6.50 11.10 0.33
C SER A 103 5.76 9.97 1.03
N ARG A 104 4.59 10.29 1.57
CA ARG A 104 3.74 9.32 2.26
C ARG A 104 2.26 9.59 2.03
N ILE A 105 1.48 8.53 1.91
CA ILE A 105 0.02 8.53 1.95
C ILE A 105 -0.38 8.08 3.35
N HIS A 106 -1.16 8.92 4.04
CA HIS A 106 -1.63 8.66 5.41
C HIS A 106 -2.59 7.47 5.45
N GLU A 107 -2.74 6.87 6.61
CA GLU A 107 -3.67 5.76 6.79
C GLU A 107 -5.11 6.22 6.55
N HIS A 108 -5.81 5.51 5.69
CA HIS A 108 -7.19 5.74 5.31
C HIS A 108 -7.85 4.45 4.78
N CYS A 109 -9.15 4.53 4.50
CA CYS A 109 -9.93 3.47 3.87
C CYS A 109 -10.61 4.03 2.61
N ASP A 110 -10.65 3.25 1.54
CA ASP A 110 -11.44 3.55 0.34
C ASP A 110 -12.84 2.94 0.51
N HIS A 111 -13.74 3.65 1.19
CA HIS A 111 -15.04 3.11 1.59
C HIS A 111 -15.90 2.61 0.42
N ASP A 112 -15.77 3.23 -0.76
CA ASP A 112 -16.52 2.84 -1.96
C ASP A 112 -16.16 1.43 -2.47
N LEU A 113 -14.99 0.90 -2.10
CA LEU A 113 -14.53 -0.43 -2.48
C LEU A 113 -15.03 -1.54 -1.54
N GLY A 114 -15.65 -1.20 -0.41
CA GLY A 114 -16.18 -2.16 0.57
C GLY A 114 -17.65 -2.53 0.37
N LEU A 115 -18.32 -1.96 -0.63
CA LEU A 115 -19.74 -2.19 -0.86
C LEU A 115 -19.97 -3.46 -1.71
N PRO A 116 -21.10 -4.17 -1.51
CA PRO A 116 -21.44 -5.31 -2.36
C PRO A 116 -21.52 -4.92 -3.84
N GLY A 117 -20.74 -5.60 -4.68
CA GLY A 117 -20.68 -5.33 -6.12
C GLY A 117 -19.82 -4.12 -6.51
N SER A 118 -19.07 -3.54 -5.56
CA SER A 118 -18.09 -2.49 -5.85
C SER A 118 -16.96 -3.00 -6.74
N ASP A 119 -16.23 -2.06 -7.33
CA ASP A 119 -15.06 -2.38 -8.14
C ASP A 119 -13.96 -3.05 -7.30
N LEU A 120 -13.21 -3.93 -7.95
CA LEU A 120 -12.02 -4.59 -7.39
C LEU A 120 -10.80 -3.76 -7.77
N ARG A 121 -9.99 -3.36 -6.80
CA ARG A 121 -8.75 -2.60 -7.06
C ARG A 121 -7.56 -3.52 -7.18
N LEU A 122 -6.89 -3.45 -8.33
CA LEU A 122 -5.68 -4.19 -8.62
C LEU A 122 -4.48 -3.25 -8.70
N HIS A 123 -3.35 -3.72 -8.21
CA HIS A 123 -2.07 -3.04 -8.29
C HIS A 123 -1.06 -3.85 -9.09
N ILE A 124 -0.41 -3.21 -10.06
CA ILE A 124 0.73 -3.74 -10.78
C ILE A 124 1.91 -2.80 -10.50
N PRO A 125 2.83 -3.16 -9.59
CA PRO A 125 4.03 -2.36 -9.36
C PRO A 125 4.89 -2.30 -10.61
N LEU A 126 5.27 -1.11 -11.04
CA LEU A 126 6.23 -0.88 -12.13
C LEU A 126 7.61 -0.50 -11.57
N LEU A 127 7.61 0.46 -10.63
CA LEU A 127 8.78 0.86 -9.87
C LEU A 127 8.42 0.79 -8.38
N SER A 128 9.10 -0.06 -7.63
CA SER A 128 8.94 -0.19 -6.18
C SER A 128 10.33 -0.41 -5.55
N PRO A 129 11.13 0.66 -5.40
CA PRO A 129 12.48 0.55 -4.88
C PRO A 129 12.48 0.12 -3.41
N PRO A 130 13.62 -0.44 -2.91
CA PRO A 130 13.80 -0.67 -1.48
C PRO A 130 13.54 0.60 -0.66
N GLY A 131 12.82 0.48 0.46
CA GLY A 131 12.35 1.61 1.27
C GLY A 131 10.94 2.08 0.94
N VAL A 132 10.26 1.42 -0.02
CA VAL A 132 8.81 1.58 -0.21
C VAL A 132 8.08 0.57 0.66
N GLU A 133 7.12 1.05 1.45
CA GLU A 133 6.20 0.20 2.22
C GLU A 133 4.75 0.49 1.81
N PHE A 134 4.01 -0.56 1.52
CA PHE A 134 2.56 -0.54 1.39
C PHE A 134 1.98 -1.38 2.53
N LEU A 135 1.34 -0.74 3.49
CA LEU A 135 0.72 -1.42 4.63
C LEU A 135 -0.78 -1.55 4.42
N LEU A 136 -1.29 -2.74 4.69
CA LEU A 136 -2.71 -3.08 4.72
C LEU A 136 -3.00 -3.77 6.05
N ASP A 137 -3.95 -3.27 6.82
CA ASP A 137 -4.20 -3.70 8.21
C ASP A 137 -2.91 -3.68 9.08
N GLY A 138 -2.01 -2.72 8.84
CA GLY A 138 -0.74 -2.59 9.56
C GLY A 138 0.36 -3.55 9.13
N LEU A 139 0.10 -4.46 8.18
CA LEU A 139 1.07 -5.41 7.66
C LEU A 139 1.54 -4.99 6.27
N GLN A 140 2.84 -5.17 6.00
CA GLN A 140 3.43 -4.89 4.69
C GLN A 140 3.02 -5.95 3.68
N VAL A 141 2.41 -5.51 2.58
CA VAL A 141 2.13 -6.36 1.42
C VAL A 141 3.39 -6.46 0.56
N PRO A 142 3.96 -7.67 0.36
CA PRO A 142 5.28 -7.85 -0.26
C PRO A 142 5.22 -7.86 -1.78
N MET A 143 4.60 -6.82 -2.37
CA MET A 143 4.43 -6.68 -3.81
C MET A 143 5.77 -6.48 -4.53
N GLN A 144 6.01 -7.26 -5.59
CA GLN A 144 7.18 -7.13 -6.44
C GLN A 144 6.82 -6.53 -7.81
N PRO A 145 7.74 -5.79 -8.45
CA PRO A 145 7.53 -5.27 -9.80
C PRO A 145 7.12 -6.36 -10.80
N GLY A 146 6.14 -6.04 -11.65
CA GLY A 146 5.58 -6.96 -12.66
C GLY A 146 4.54 -7.94 -12.15
N GLU A 147 4.30 -8.03 -10.85
CA GLU A 147 3.20 -8.83 -10.28
C GLU A 147 1.86 -8.08 -10.36
N CYS A 148 0.75 -8.82 -10.36
CA CYS A 148 -0.59 -8.26 -10.25
C CYS A 148 -1.19 -8.66 -8.91
N TRP A 149 -1.65 -7.68 -8.14
CA TRP A 149 -2.18 -7.87 -6.80
C TRP A 149 -3.59 -7.29 -6.67
N PHE A 150 -4.50 -8.06 -6.11
CA PHE A 150 -5.74 -7.56 -5.53
C PHE A 150 -5.47 -7.07 -4.11
N LEU A 151 -5.99 -5.89 -3.77
CA LEU A 151 -5.95 -5.32 -2.43
C LEU A 151 -7.36 -4.86 -2.03
N ASP A 152 -7.84 -5.33 -0.88
CA ASP A 152 -9.07 -4.84 -0.25
C ASP A 152 -8.78 -3.51 0.46
N LEU A 153 -8.83 -2.42 -0.28
CA LEU A 153 -8.54 -1.08 0.23
C LEU A 153 -9.72 -0.45 0.99
N SER A 154 -10.84 -1.15 1.17
CA SER A 154 -11.84 -0.79 2.18
C SER A 154 -11.29 -0.93 3.61
N ARG A 155 -10.17 -1.66 3.77
CA ARG A 155 -9.41 -1.80 5.02
C ARG A 155 -8.42 -0.67 5.20
N PRO A 156 -8.01 -0.37 6.46
CA PRO A 156 -6.97 0.61 6.74
C PRO A 156 -5.68 0.32 5.96
N HIS A 157 -5.24 1.30 5.17
CA HIS A 157 -4.01 1.18 4.40
C HIS A 157 -3.24 2.49 4.34
N ARG A 158 -1.92 2.38 4.21
CA ARG A 158 -1.01 3.53 4.07
C ARG A 158 0.18 3.16 3.20
N VAL A 159 0.81 4.17 2.60
CA VAL A 159 2.00 3.97 1.77
C VAL A 159 3.07 4.97 2.15
N SER A 160 4.32 4.51 2.23
CA SER A 160 5.48 5.40 2.39
C SER A 160 6.57 5.06 1.38
N ASN A 161 7.29 6.08 0.94
CA ASN A 161 8.45 5.94 0.08
C ASN A 161 9.65 6.63 0.75
N ALA A 162 10.41 5.90 1.55
CA ALA A 162 11.64 6.38 2.17
C ALA A 162 12.86 6.32 1.24
N SER A 163 12.68 5.89 -0.01
CA SER A 163 13.76 5.79 -1.00
C SER A 163 14.07 7.14 -1.65
N ARG A 164 15.11 7.15 -2.49
CA ARG A 164 15.50 8.30 -3.33
C ARG A 164 14.88 8.28 -4.74
N LEU A 165 14.10 7.26 -5.06
CA LEU A 165 13.47 7.05 -6.36
C LEU A 165 11.94 7.09 -6.21
N PRO A 166 11.19 7.46 -7.25
CA PRO A 166 9.74 7.39 -7.22
C PRO A 166 9.25 5.93 -7.15
N ARG A 167 8.16 5.72 -6.43
CA ARG A 167 7.35 4.50 -6.53
C ARG A 167 6.26 4.73 -7.55
N ILE A 168 6.11 3.82 -8.54
CA ILE A 168 5.05 3.92 -9.56
C ILE A 168 4.34 2.58 -9.68
N HIS A 169 3.02 2.60 -9.50
CA HIS A 169 2.14 1.46 -9.75
C HIS A 169 1.13 1.80 -10.85
N LEU A 170 0.85 0.82 -11.70
CA LEU A 170 -0.38 0.83 -12.49
C LEU A 170 -1.50 0.29 -11.61
N VAL A 171 -2.55 1.09 -11.42
CA VAL A 171 -3.71 0.79 -10.58
C VAL A 171 -4.94 0.67 -11.47
N LEU A 172 -5.64 -0.44 -11.34
CA LEU A 172 -6.82 -0.77 -12.12
C LEU A 172 -8.03 -0.87 -11.20
N ASP A 173 -9.14 -0.26 -11.58
CA ASP A 173 -10.45 -0.55 -11.00
C ASP A 173 -11.22 -1.43 -11.98
N CYS A 174 -11.69 -2.57 -11.51
CA CYS A 174 -12.30 -3.60 -12.33
C CYS A 174 -13.65 -4.05 -11.77
N LEU A 175 -14.61 -4.29 -12.63
CA LEU A 175 -15.87 -4.95 -12.25
C LEU A 175 -15.60 -6.37 -11.71
N PRO A 176 -16.37 -6.82 -10.70
CA PRO A 176 -16.21 -8.14 -10.10
C PRO A 176 -16.75 -9.26 -11.00
N GLN A 177 -16.07 -9.50 -12.12
CA GLN A 177 -16.41 -10.60 -13.03
C GLN A 177 -15.93 -11.95 -12.50
N ALA A 178 -16.61 -13.03 -12.89
CA ALA A 178 -16.36 -14.38 -12.38
C ALA A 178 -14.91 -14.83 -12.53
N TRP A 179 -14.29 -14.58 -13.71
CA TRP A 179 -12.90 -14.95 -13.96
C TRP A 179 -11.93 -14.23 -13.03
N LEU A 180 -12.18 -12.95 -12.73
CA LEU A 180 -11.32 -12.13 -11.86
C LEU A 180 -11.44 -12.57 -10.40
N LEU A 181 -12.66 -12.84 -9.93
CA LEU A 181 -12.91 -13.40 -8.61
C LEU A 181 -12.23 -14.77 -8.44
N GLN A 182 -12.29 -15.60 -9.50
CA GLN A 182 -11.59 -16.89 -9.51
C GLN A 182 -10.07 -16.71 -9.48
N ALA A 183 -9.51 -15.76 -10.24
CA ALA A 183 -8.08 -15.46 -10.23
C ALA A 183 -7.59 -14.97 -8.85
N ILE A 184 -8.39 -14.13 -8.17
CA ILE A 184 -8.12 -13.69 -6.80
C ILE A 184 -8.11 -14.89 -5.84
N ALA A 185 -9.11 -15.77 -5.92
CA ALA A 185 -9.20 -16.96 -5.07
C ALA A 185 -8.04 -17.94 -5.31
N GLN A 186 -7.67 -18.19 -6.56
CA GLN A 186 -6.53 -19.04 -6.92
C GLN A 186 -5.20 -18.44 -6.44
N GLY A 187 -5.06 -17.14 -6.55
CA GLY A 187 -3.86 -16.40 -6.13
C GLY A 187 -3.52 -16.57 -4.66
N GLN A 188 -4.53 -16.78 -3.80
CA GLN A 188 -4.32 -16.92 -2.35
C GLN A 188 -3.31 -18.01 -1.98
N ALA A 189 -3.34 -19.16 -2.65
CA ALA A 189 -2.46 -20.28 -2.36
C ALA A 189 -0.97 -19.96 -2.61
N SER A 190 -0.66 -19.01 -3.49
CA SER A 190 0.70 -18.60 -3.83
C SER A 190 1.07 -17.18 -3.31
N THR A 191 0.12 -16.51 -2.65
CA THR A 191 0.35 -15.18 -2.09
C THR A 191 1.33 -15.27 -0.93
N PRO A 192 2.48 -14.55 -0.99
CA PRO A 192 3.38 -14.48 0.14
C PRO A 192 2.69 -13.86 1.35
N ALA A 193 2.97 -14.38 2.54
CA ALA A 193 2.41 -13.84 3.77
C ALA A 193 2.82 -12.36 3.94
N PRO A 194 1.89 -11.48 4.34
CA PRO A 194 2.23 -10.12 4.73
C PRO A 194 3.25 -10.11 5.88
N GLN A 195 4.09 -9.08 5.92
CA GLN A 195 5.19 -8.98 6.87
C GLN A 195 4.93 -7.83 7.86
N ALA A 196 5.58 -7.90 9.02
CA ALA A 196 5.62 -6.75 9.91
C ALA A 196 6.28 -5.55 9.21
N SER A 197 5.77 -4.34 9.44
CA SER A 197 6.39 -3.12 8.89
C SER A 197 7.84 -2.96 9.37
N THR A 198 8.64 -2.21 8.62
CA THR A 198 10.04 -1.91 8.99
C THR A 198 10.13 -1.31 10.40
N ALA A 199 9.19 -0.44 10.76
CA ALA A 199 9.13 0.16 12.08
C ALA A 199 8.83 -0.85 13.19
N VAL A 200 7.89 -1.79 12.95
CA VAL A 200 7.60 -2.87 13.91
C VAL A 200 8.82 -3.77 14.07
N GLN A 201 9.47 -4.14 12.98
CA GLN A 201 10.70 -4.94 13.02
C GLN A 201 11.83 -4.22 13.77
N ALA A 202 12.00 -2.91 13.55
CA ALA A 202 12.99 -2.09 14.25
C ALA A 202 12.69 -2.02 15.75
N PHE A 203 11.41 -1.85 16.11
CA PHE A 203 10.99 -1.83 17.51
C PHE A 203 11.22 -3.18 18.21
N GLU A 204 10.95 -4.30 17.57
CA GLU A 204 11.23 -5.64 18.10
C GLU A 204 12.73 -5.87 18.29
N ARG A 205 13.58 -5.37 17.39
CA ARG A 205 15.05 -5.42 17.57
C ARG A 205 15.47 -4.60 18.79
N LEU A 206 14.93 -3.37 18.95
CA LEU A 206 15.20 -2.55 20.14
C LEU A 206 14.80 -3.29 21.41
N ARG A 207 13.60 -3.90 21.42
CA ARG A 207 13.14 -4.71 22.57
C ARG A 207 14.13 -5.82 22.91
N GLY A 208 14.62 -6.56 21.92
CA GLY A 208 15.64 -7.58 22.11
C GLY A 208 16.98 -7.03 22.65
N HIS A 209 17.36 -5.80 22.32
CA HIS A 209 18.53 -5.14 22.93
C HIS A 209 18.27 -4.79 24.40
N ILE A 210 17.10 -4.24 24.72
CA ILE A 210 16.72 -3.89 26.09
C ILE A 210 16.66 -5.13 27.00
N GLU A 211 16.12 -6.24 26.51
CA GLU A 211 16.02 -7.50 27.24
C GLU A 211 17.39 -8.10 27.58
N ARG A 212 18.40 -7.86 26.75
CA ARG A 212 19.79 -8.37 26.94
C ARG A 212 20.69 -7.41 27.72
N ASP A 213 20.29 -6.14 27.87
CA ASP A 213 21.07 -5.12 28.59
C ASP A 213 20.27 -4.55 29.77
N ALA A 214 20.59 -5.01 30.96
CA ALA A 214 19.96 -4.57 32.21
C ALA A 214 20.09 -3.06 32.45
N GLY A 215 21.16 -2.41 31.96
CA GLY A 215 21.37 -0.98 32.07
C GLY A 215 20.39 -0.18 31.17
N LEU A 216 20.13 -0.66 29.94
CA LEU A 216 19.10 -0.09 29.08
C LEU A 216 17.70 -0.26 29.71
N ALA A 217 17.39 -1.46 30.18
CA ALA A 217 16.12 -1.76 30.83
C ALA A 217 15.89 -0.84 32.07
N GLN A 218 16.91 -0.66 32.90
CA GLN A 218 16.82 0.21 34.08
C GLN A 218 16.59 1.68 33.73
N ARG A 219 17.26 2.19 32.70
CA ARG A 219 17.05 3.57 32.22
C ARG A 219 15.62 3.87 31.78
N LEU A 220 14.93 2.88 31.19
CA LEU A 220 13.53 3.03 30.79
C LEU A 220 12.55 2.82 31.95
N ARG A 221 12.84 1.90 32.90
CA ARG A 221 11.96 1.58 34.03
C ARG A 221 11.77 2.74 35.01
N VAL A 222 12.73 3.62 35.12
CA VAL A 222 12.66 4.77 36.03
C VAL A 222 11.84 5.94 35.45
N LEU A 223 11.47 5.86 34.15
CA LEU A 223 10.68 6.88 33.48
C LEU A 223 9.19 6.64 33.72
N THR A 224 8.56 7.47 34.54
CA THR A 224 7.12 7.40 34.85
C THR A 224 6.28 8.24 33.87
N ASP A 225 6.90 9.26 33.27
CA ASP A 225 6.25 10.09 32.26
C ASP A 225 6.27 9.42 30.87
N THR A 226 5.11 9.36 30.20
CA THR A 226 4.94 8.69 28.91
C THR A 226 5.75 9.36 27.81
N GLU A 227 5.81 10.70 27.77
CA GLU A 227 6.54 11.40 26.73
C GLU A 227 8.04 11.29 26.91
N ALA A 228 8.52 11.32 28.17
CA ALA A 228 9.91 11.05 28.49
C ALA A 228 10.33 9.62 28.11
N PHE A 229 9.46 8.63 28.35
CA PHE A 229 9.67 7.25 27.92
C PHE A 229 9.78 7.13 26.40
N ILE A 230 8.84 7.74 25.66
CA ILE A 230 8.84 7.73 24.18
C ILE A 230 10.12 8.39 23.67
N ALA A 231 10.47 9.57 24.17
CA ALA A 231 11.67 10.29 23.77
C ALA A 231 12.96 9.49 24.03
N ALA A 232 13.05 8.80 25.17
CA ALA A 232 14.17 7.94 25.49
C ALA A 232 14.24 6.71 24.54
N THR A 233 13.10 6.09 24.26
CA THR A 233 12.99 4.96 23.33
C THR A 233 13.43 5.34 21.92
N LEU A 234 13.01 6.52 21.43
CA LEU A 234 13.43 7.03 20.12
C LEU A 234 14.94 7.29 20.06
N ARG A 235 15.52 7.90 21.08
CA ARG A 235 16.98 8.11 21.15
C ARG A 235 17.74 6.79 21.12
N MET A 236 17.32 5.80 21.94
CA MET A 236 17.94 4.48 21.93
C MET A 236 17.85 3.80 20.57
N GLY A 237 16.70 3.96 19.88
CA GLY A 237 16.55 3.48 18.50
C GLY A 237 17.55 4.14 17.56
N GLN A 238 17.66 5.46 17.59
CA GLN A 238 18.60 6.22 16.74
C GLN A 238 20.05 5.80 16.99
N ASP A 239 20.45 5.64 18.25
CA ASP A 239 21.81 5.20 18.64
C ASP A 239 22.16 3.80 18.08
N LEU A 240 21.14 2.97 17.83
CA LEU A 240 21.27 1.61 17.27
C LEU A 240 20.98 1.54 15.76
N GLY A 241 20.72 2.68 15.09
CA GLY A 241 20.36 2.72 13.69
C GLY A 241 18.99 2.10 13.38
N LEU A 242 18.07 2.11 14.35
CA LEU A 242 16.72 1.59 14.25
C LEU A 242 15.73 2.74 14.08
N GLU A 243 14.98 2.74 12.97
CA GLU A 243 14.06 3.81 12.62
C GLU A 243 12.62 3.42 12.94
N PHE A 244 11.98 4.16 13.82
CA PHE A 244 10.56 4.13 14.13
C PHE A 244 10.12 5.47 14.72
N SER A 245 8.83 5.79 14.65
CA SER A 245 8.25 7.06 15.09
C SER A 245 7.64 6.98 16.49
N ALA A 246 7.39 8.13 17.10
CA ALA A 246 6.65 8.23 18.35
C ALA A 246 5.25 7.61 18.27
N ALA A 247 4.59 7.71 17.12
CA ALA A 247 3.27 7.11 16.89
C ALA A 247 3.35 5.57 16.94
N GLU A 248 4.40 4.98 16.38
CA GLU A 248 4.63 3.53 16.40
C GLU A 248 4.99 3.03 17.80
N VAL A 249 5.80 3.78 18.56
CA VAL A 249 6.05 3.47 20.00
C VAL A 249 4.74 3.49 20.77
N ARG A 250 3.89 4.50 20.59
CA ARG A 250 2.57 4.56 21.24
C ARG A 250 1.65 3.41 20.82
N ALA A 251 1.68 3.01 19.54
CA ALA A 251 0.92 1.85 19.06
C ALA A 251 1.37 0.55 19.74
N ALA A 252 2.68 0.30 19.81
CA ALA A 252 3.25 -0.85 20.51
C ALA A 252 2.91 -0.86 22.00
N MET A 253 2.93 0.31 22.67
CA MET A 253 2.53 0.43 24.09
C MET A 253 1.04 0.07 24.29
N ARG A 254 0.15 0.46 23.36
CA ARG A 254 -1.28 0.09 23.42
C ARG A 254 -1.46 -1.42 23.23
N GLN A 255 -0.77 -2.00 22.27
CA GLN A 255 -0.80 -3.43 21.99
C GLN A 255 -0.27 -4.25 23.17
N GLY A 256 0.88 -3.87 23.72
CA GLY A 256 1.45 -4.52 24.90
C GLY A 256 0.53 -4.46 26.13
N LYS A 257 -0.19 -3.34 26.35
CA LYS A 257 -1.22 -3.26 27.40
C LYS A 257 -2.40 -4.20 27.12
N GLY A 258 -2.80 -4.36 25.86
CA GLY A 258 -3.85 -5.29 25.44
C GLY A 258 -3.46 -6.74 25.72
N ASP A 259 -2.25 -7.13 25.32
CA ASP A 259 -1.71 -8.48 25.52
C ASP A 259 -1.57 -8.79 27.02
N TRP A 260 -1.07 -7.83 27.81
CA TRP A 260 -0.94 -7.97 29.26
C TRP A 260 -2.30 -8.10 29.97
N SER A 261 -3.28 -7.27 29.60
CA SER A 261 -4.64 -7.35 30.15
C SER A 261 -5.38 -8.62 29.73
N GLY A 262 -5.08 -9.17 28.55
CA GLY A 262 -5.62 -10.44 28.05
C GLY A 262 -5.15 -11.64 28.86
N GLN A 263 -3.87 -11.66 29.25
CA GLN A 263 -3.31 -12.72 30.09
C GLN A 263 -3.93 -12.82 31.49
N TRP A 264 -4.45 -11.72 32.02
CA TRP A 264 -5.12 -11.67 33.34
C TRP A 264 -6.62 -11.99 33.30
N ARG A 265 -7.24 -11.92 32.14
CA ARG A 265 -8.65 -12.31 31.96
C ARG A 265 -8.86 -13.81 31.71
N ALA A 266 -7.78 -14.53 31.41
CA ALA A 266 -7.79 -15.98 31.15
C ALA A 266 -7.46 -16.85 32.39
N ARG A 267 -7.47 -16.27 33.60
CA ARG A 267 -7.30 -17.00 34.87
C ARG A 267 -8.54 -16.95 35.74
#